data_88fdef25c4124f5c1504ae0ee4841540
#
_entry.id   88fdef25c4124f5c1504ae0ee4841540
#
_cell.length_a   1.000
_cell.length_b   1.000
_cell.length_c   1.000
_cell.angle_alpha   90.00
_cell.angle_beta   90.00
_cell.angle_gamma   90.00
#
_symmetry.space_group_name_H-M   'P 1'
#
loop_
_entity.id
_entity.type
_entity.pdbx_description
1 polymer ?
#
loop_
_entity_poly.entity_id
_entity_poly.type
_entity_poly.pdbx_seq_one_letter_code
_entity_poly.pdbx_strand_id
1 'polypeptide(L)'
;MAEKEKTYVQDVDRSLYDFRNEEKDAYRVKSGLTSDIVEKISEEKNDPEWMRIFRHKALETYNKMEIPDWGPSIDELDMDNIVTYVRPNTHMSAKWSEVPEDIKDTFEKLGIPQAERKSLAGVGAQYDSELVYHNVREEVAAQGVIYSDLEGAMRGEYGEQYAEMIRTHFMKLVTPGDHKFAALHGAVWSGGSFVYVPKGVSVEIPLQSYFRLNAPGAGQFEHTLIIVDEGASLHFIEGCSAPKYNVANLHAGCVELFVGKNAKLRYSTIENWSKNMYNLNTKRAQIAEGGVMEWVSGSFGSHVSYLYPMTVLKGDNS
;
A
#
# COMPACT_ATOMS: atom_id res chain seq x y z
N MET A 1 15.79 13.88 44.46
CA MET A 1 15.61 13.41 43.04
C MET A 1 14.51 14.28 42.46
N ALA A 2 14.82 15.13 41.48
CA ALA A 2 13.80 15.97 40.84
C ALA A 2 12.86 15.04 40.02
N GLU A 3 11.58 15.11 40.32
CA GLU A 3 10.57 14.47 39.46
C GLU A 3 10.74 15.07 38.04
N LYS A 4 11.01 14.20 37.07
CA LYS A 4 10.95 14.59 35.65
C LYS A 4 9.51 15.00 35.36
N GLU A 5 9.27 16.29 35.13
CA GLU A 5 8.00 16.74 34.56
C GLU A 5 7.72 15.93 33.31
N LYS A 6 6.64 15.15 33.34
CA LYS A 6 6.15 14.49 32.12
C LYS A 6 5.69 15.57 31.16
N THR A 7 6.37 15.73 30.05
CA THR A 7 5.91 16.58 28.96
C THR A 7 4.60 15.98 28.45
N TYR A 8 3.48 16.58 28.83
CA TYR A 8 2.16 16.18 28.33
C TYR A 8 1.96 16.83 26.98
N VAL A 9 1.97 16.03 25.93
CA VAL A 9 1.48 16.45 24.61
C VAL A 9 -0.02 16.14 24.59
N GLN A 10 -0.83 17.17 24.42
CA GLN A 10 -2.28 17.02 24.31
C GLN A 10 -2.58 16.05 23.15
N ASP A 11 -3.44 15.06 23.38
CA ASP A 11 -3.85 14.13 22.34
C ASP A 11 -4.44 14.91 21.15
N VAL A 12 -4.02 14.56 19.94
CA VAL A 12 -4.59 15.14 18.71
C VAL A 12 -6.06 14.75 18.65
N ASP A 13 -6.94 15.72 18.42
CA ASP A 13 -8.36 15.44 18.21
C ASP A 13 -8.52 14.58 16.93
N ARG A 14 -8.93 13.35 17.11
CA ARG A 14 -9.10 12.37 16.03
C ARG A 14 -10.55 12.25 15.54
N SER A 15 -11.46 13.06 16.06
CA SER A 15 -12.89 12.98 15.69
C SER A 15 -13.11 13.09 14.17
N LEU A 16 -12.26 13.84 13.48
CA LEU A 16 -12.26 13.97 12.01
C LEU A 16 -11.80 12.70 11.27
N TYR A 17 -11.06 11.81 11.94
CA TYR A 17 -10.44 10.62 11.32
C TYR A 17 -11.07 9.31 11.79
N ASP A 18 -11.69 9.31 12.97
CA ASP A 18 -12.26 8.11 13.62
C ASP A 18 -13.70 7.80 13.17
N PHE A 19 -14.26 8.58 12.23
CA PHE A 19 -15.55 8.24 11.62
C PHE A 19 -15.42 6.94 10.79
N ARG A 20 -16.49 6.20 10.70
CA ARG A 20 -16.58 4.95 9.95
C ARG A 20 -17.90 4.87 9.20
N ASN A 21 -17.89 4.17 8.07
CA ASN A 21 -19.10 3.83 7.35
C ASN A 21 -19.70 2.53 7.92
N GLU A 22 -20.97 2.28 7.62
CA GLU A 22 -21.56 0.97 7.81
C GLU A 22 -20.81 -0.07 6.99
N GLU A 23 -20.67 -1.29 7.55
CA GLU A 23 -20.08 -2.40 6.83
C GLU A 23 -21.05 -2.87 5.72
N LYS A 24 -20.63 -2.74 4.47
CA LYS A 24 -21.39 -3.15 3.27
C LYS A 24 -20.50 -3.95 2.34
N ASP A 25 -19.94 -5.03 2.88
CA ASP A 25 -19.04 -5.89 2.11
C ASP A 25 -19.83 -6.70 1.06
N ALA A 26 -19.32 -6.75 -0.17
CA ALA A 26 -19.82 -7.70 -1.18
C ALA A 26 -19.27 -9.11 -0.91
N TYR A 27 -18.06 -9.19 -0.38
CA TYR A 27 -17.40 -10.44 -0.04
C TYR A 27 -16.38 -10.25 1.09
N ARG A 28 -16.26 -11.26 1.95
CA ARG A 28 -15.27 -11.29 3.05
C ARG A 28 -14.82 -12.74 3.25
N VAL A 29 -13.51 -12.96 3.29
CA VAL A 29 -12.98 -14.27 3.70
C VAL A 29 -13.17 -14.50 5.20
N LYS A 30 -13.08 -15.72 5.65
CA LYS A 30 -13.04 -16.01 7.09
C LYS A 30 -11.77 -15.42 7.71
N SER A 31 -11.80 -15.15 9.01
CA SER A 31 -10.60 -14.74 9.73
C SER A 31 -9.55 -15.87 9.77
N GLY A 32 -8.30 -15.47 10.00
CA GLY A 32 -7.16 -16.37 10.01
C GLY A 32 -6.44 -16.45 8.65
N LEU A 33 -5.49 -17.38 8.57
CA LEU A 33 -4.65 -17.58 7.40
C LEU A 33 -4.49 -19.08 7.11
N THR A 34 -5.13 -19.54 6.07
CA THR A 34 -5.10 -20.93 5.60
C THR A 34 -4.90 -21.01 4.09
N SER A 35 -4.54 -22.19 3.59
CA SER A 35 -4.41 -22.44 2.15
C SER A 35 -5.73 -22.19 1.40
N ASP A 36 -6.88 -22.52 2.00
CA ASP A 36 -8.22 -22.25 1.43
C ASP A 36 -8.50 -20.74 1.33
N ILE A 37 -8.10 -19.95 2.32
CA ILE A 37 -8.23 -18.49 2.28
C ILE A 37 -7.36 -17.89 1.17
N VAL A 38 -6.11 -18.33 1.06
CA VAL A 38 -5.18 -17.87 0.01
C VAL A 38 -5.71 -18.22 -1.37
N GLU A 39 -6.25 -19.42 -1.55
CA GLU A 39 -6.88 -19.83 -2.82
C GLU A 39 -8.07 -18.94 -3.17
N LYS A 40 -8.97 -18.67 -2.21
CA LYS A 40 -10.12 -17.78 -2.42
C LYS A 40 -9.72 -16.36 -2.79
N ILE A 41 -8.66 -15.82 -2.17
CA ILE A 41 -8.14 -14.50 -2.57
C ILE A 41 -7.65 -14.55 -4.01
N SER A 42 -6.90 -15.59 -4.39
CA SER A 42 -6.40 -15.75 -5.75
C SER A 42 -7.53 -15.85 -6.78
N GLU A 43 -8.59 -16.60 -6.46
CA GLU A 43 -9.81 -16.70 -7.30
C GLU A 43 -10.52 -15.35 -7.44
N GLU A 44 -10.75 -14.62 -6.33
CA GLU A 44 -11.41 -13.30 -6.33
C GLU A 44 -10.62 -12.27 -7.14
N LYS A 45 -9.29 -12.37 -7.13
CA LYS A 45 -8.38 -11.48 -7.86
C LYS A 45 -8.15 -11.88 -9.31
N ASN A 46 -8.66 -13.04 -9.75
CA ASN A 46 -8.36 -13.62 -11.06
C ASN A 46 -6.85 -13.66 -11.34
N ASP A 47 -6.09 -14.15 -10.36
CA ASP A 47 -4.64 -14.18 -10.44
C ASP A 47 -4.16 -15.05 -11.63
N PRO A 48 -3.12 -14.64 -12.35
CA PRO A 48 -2.43 -15.52 -13.26
C PRO A 48 -1.77 -16.68 -12.48
N GLU A 49 -1.60 -17.84 -13.11
CA GLU A 49 -1.13 -19.07 -12.45
C GLU A 49 0.20 -18.88 -11.68
N TRP A 50 1.12 -18.04 -12.20
CA TRP A 50 2.38 -17.77 -11.52
C TRP A 50 2.19 -17.04 -10.18
N MET A 51 1.18 -16.15 -10.07
CA MET A 51 0.86 -15.43 -8.84
C MET A 51 0.16 -16.34 -7.85
N ARG A 52 -0.77 -17.18 -8.30
CA ARG A 52 -1.40 -18.21 -7.45
C ARG A 52 -0.35 -19.13 -6.81
N ILE A 53 0.61 -19.63 -7.61
CA ILE A 53 1.74 -20.43 -7.10
C ILE A 53 2.60 -19.62 -6.11
N PHE A 54 2.86 -18.36 -6.42
CA PHE A 54 3.63 -17.48 -5.56
C PHE A 54 2.98 -17.29 -4.19
N ARG A 55 1.67 -17.03 -4.13
CA ARG A 55 0.93 -16.87 -2.87
C ARG A 55 1.05 -18.11 -1.97
N HIS A 56 0.87 -19.30 -2.54
CA HIS A 56 1.00 -20.55 -1.76
C HIS A 56 2.43 -20.77 -1.23
N LYS A 57 3.46 -20.46 -2.02
CA LYS A 57 4.85 -20.51 -1.56
C LYS A 57 5.14 -19.49 -0.45
N ALA A 58 4.55 -18.31 -0.54
CA ALA A 58 4.66 -17.30 0.50
C ALA A 58 3.96 -17.76 1.80
N LEU A 59 2.79 -18.41 1.70
CA LEU A 59 2.13 -19.03 2.85
C LEU A 59 2.98 -20.14 3.51
N GLU A 60 3.60 -21.00 2.70
CA GLU A 60 4.53 -22.02 3.22
C GLU A 60 5.72 -21.38 3.97
N THR A 61 6.22 -20.26 3.45
CA THR A 61 7.30 -19.49 4.08
C THR A 61 6.82 -18.89 5.39
N TYR A 62 5.65 -18.26 5.41
CA TYR A 62 5.02 -17.70 6.61
C TYR A 62 4.90 -18.74 7.72
N ASN A 63 4.43 -19.95 7.40
CA ASN A 63 4.23 -21.02 8.37
C ASN A 63 5.54 -21.54 8.99
N LYS A 64 6.68 -21.35 8.32
CA LYS A 64 8.01 -21.76 8.78
C LYS A 64 8.75 -20.68 9.56
N MET A 65 8.32 -19.42 9.44
CA MET A 65 9.01 -18.29 10.05
C MET A 65 8.48 -17.99 11.46
N GLU A 66 9.38 -17.59 12.31
CA GLU A 66 9.07 -17.02 13.63
C GLU A 66 8.68 -15.54 13.51
N ILE A 67 7.98 -15.03 14.51
CA ILE A 67 7.69 -13.61 14.63
C ILE A 67 9.03 -12.87 14.87
N PRO A 68 9.28 -11.74 14.19
CA PRO A 68 10.50 -10.96 14.41
C PRO A 68 10.58 -10.47 15.87
N ASP A 69 11.76 -10.57 16.46
CA ASP A 69 12.08 -10.17 17.84
C ASP A 69 12.84 -8.84 17.95
N TRP A 70 13.15 -8.20 16.82
CA TRP A 70 13.92 -6.95 16.76
C TRP A 70 13.11 -5.67 17.01
N GLY A 71 11.78 -5.78 17.10
CA GLY A 71 10.86 -4.67 17.32
C GLY A 71 10.11 -4.75 18.66
N PRO A 72 9.19 -3.82 18.95
CA PRO A 72 8.26 -3.94 20.06
C PRO A 72 7.45 -5.24 20.00
N SER A 73 7.05 -5.80 21.13
CA SER A 73 6.21 -7.01 21.17
C SER A 73 4.89 -6.78 20.41
N ILE A 74 4.48 -7.80 19.68
CA ILE A 74 3.21 -7.92 18.98
C ILE A 74 2.46 -9.18 19.43
N ASP A 75 2.76 -9.69 20.63
CA ASP A 75 2.17 -10.94 21.15
C ASP A 75 0.65 -10.85 21.31
N GLU A 76 0.11 -9.63 21.40
CA GLU A 76 -1.35 -9.38 21.46
C GLU A 76 -2.02 -9.43 20.08
N LEU A 77 -1.25 -9.48 18.98
CA LEU A 77 -1.78 -9.63 17.63
C LEU A 77 -2.13 -11.08 17.34
N ASP A 78 -3.39 -11.41 17.42
CA ASP A 78 -3.90 -12.74 17.09
C ASP A 78 -4.31 -12.80 15.62
N MET A 79 -3.49 -13.45 14.78
CA MET A 79 -3.74 -13.61 13.35
C MET A 79 -4.98 -14.46 13.04
N ASP A 80 -5.42 -15.31 13.95
CA ASP A 80 -6.64 -16.12 13.75
C ASP A 80 -7.90 -15.25 13.76
N ASN A 81 -7.82 -14.05 14.35
CA ASN A 81 -8.90 -13.07 14.38
C ASN A 81 -8.81 -11.99 13.28
N ILE A 82 -7.75 -11.98 12.47
CA ILE A 82 -7.60 -11.01 11.37
C ILE A 82 -8.25 -11.54 10.09
N VAL A 83 -9.15 -10.74 9.51
CA VAL A 83 -9.71 -10.97 8.18
C VAL A 83 -8.74 -10.42 7.13
N THR A 84 -8.21 -11.27 6.27
CA THR A 84 -7.14 -10.91 5.35
C THR A 84 -7.60 -10.35 4.01
N TYR A 85 -8.90 -10.42 3.71
CA TYR A 85 -9.48 -9.84 2.50
C TYR A 85 -10.94 -9.46 2.69
N VAL A 86 -11.25 -8.20 2.32
CA VAL A 86 -12.61 -7.64 2.35
C VAL A 86 -12.84 -6.86 1.06
N ARG A 87 -13.81 -7.30 0.25
CA ARG A 87 -14.22 -6.58 -0.96
C ARG A 87 -15.45 -5.73 -0.67
N PRO A 88 -15.36 -4.39 -0.80
CA PRO A 88 -16.51 -3.51 -0.66
C PRO A 88 -17.53 -3.74 -1.80
N ASN A 89 -18.76 -3.32 -1.59
CA ASN A 89 -19.81 -3.44 -2.60
C ASN A 89 -19.70 -2.31 -3.65
N THR A 90 -18.59 -2.29 -4.37
CA THR A 90 -18.31 -1.33 -5.45
C THR A 90 -17.29 -1.92 -6.42
N HIS A 91 -17.04 -1.22 -7.53
CA HIS A 91 -16.00 -1.54 -8.49
C HIS A 91 -15.10 -0.33 -8.67
N MET A 92 -13.89 -0.56 -9.18
CA MET A 92 -12.99 0.51 -9.59
C MET A 92 -13.63 1.35 -10.72
N SER A 93 -13.56 2.68 -10.58
CA SER A 93 -14.00 3.62 -11.63
C SER A 93 -12.95 4.70 -11.88
N ALA A 94 -12.82 5.11 -13.13
CA ALA A 94 -12.06 6.28 -13.53
C ALA A 94 -12.82 7.60 -13.28
N LYS A 95 -14.13 7.53 -13.01
CA LYS A 95 -14.98 8.70 -12.76
C LYS A 95 -15.39 8.75 -11.30
N TRP A 96 -15.00 9.82 -10.62
CA TRP A 96 -15.39 10.04 -9.22
C TRP A 96 -16.90 10.03 -9.00
N SER A 97 -17.69 10.48 -9.97
CA SER A 97 -19.16 10.46 -9.90
C SER A 97 -19.78 9.07 -9.77
N GLU A 98 -19.07 8.05 -10.19
CA GLU A 98 -19.52 6.64 -10.16
C GLU A 98 -19.13 5.92 -8.86
N VAL A 99 -18.24 6.50 -8.04
CA VAL A 99 -17.90 5.98 -6.70
C VAL A 99 -19.10 6.15 -5.77
N PRO A 100 -19.45 5.15 -4.93
CA PRO A 100 -20.54 5.27 -3.95
C PRO A 100 -20.40 6.48 -3.04
N GLU A 101 -21.53 7.11 -2.68
CA GLU A 101 -21.55 8.40 -1.96
C GLU A 101 -20.89 8.30 -0.57
N ASP A 102 -21.14 7.24 0.17
CA ASP A 102 -20.53 6.98 1.48
C ASP A 102 -19.01 6.85 1.42
N ILE A 103 -18.48 6.27 0.34
CA ILE A 103 -17.04 6.19 0.09
C ILE A 103 -16.50 7.56 -0.31
N LYS A 104 -17.20 8.31 -1.17
CA LYS A 104 -16.83 9.69 -1.52
C LYS A 104 -16.74 10.57 -0.28
N ASP A 105 -17.79 10.56 0.55
CA ASP A 105 -17.84 11.31 1.80
C ASP A 105 -16.67 10.97 2.72
N THR A 106 -16.26 9.70 2.73
CA THR A 106 -15.08 9.25 3.48
C THR A 106 -13.82 9.95 3.00
N PHE A 107 -13.54 9.89 1.71
CA PHE A 107 -12.34 10.49 1.16
C PHE A 107 -12.37 12.02 1.21
N GLU A 108 -13.52 12.66 1.08
CA GLU A 108 -13.69 14.12 1.24
C GLU A 108 -13.43 14.59 2.68
N LYS A 109 -13.95 13.87 3.67
CA LYS A 109 -13.69 14.14 5.10
C LYS A 109 -12.22 13.92 5.48
N LEU A 110 -11.55 12.98 4.84
CA LEU A 110 -10.12 12.70 5.10
C LEU A 110 -9.16 13.67 4.42
N GLY A 111 -9.69 14.68 3.72
CA GLY A 111 -8.87 15.72 3.12
C GLY A 111 -8.34 15.36 1.73
N ILE A 112 -9.02 14.48 0.99
CA ILE A 112 -8.84 14.34 -0.46
C ILE A 112 -9.92 15.20 -1.16
N PRO A 113 -9.90 16.51 -0.97
CA PRO A 113 -10.93 17.38 -1.49
C PRO A 113 -10.85 17.42 -3.02
N GLN A 114 -11.96 17.81 -3.63
CA GLN A 114 -12.03 17.96 -5.08
C GLN A 114 -10.91 18.85 -5.66
N ALA A 115 -10.40 19.79 -4.86
CA ALA A 115 -9.31 20.67 -5.24
C ALA A 115 -7.97 19.90 -5.41
N GLU A 116 -7.66 18.95 -4.52
CA GLU A 116 -6.43 18.13 -4.63
C GLU A 116 -6.50 17.19 -5.83
N ARG A 117 -7.65 16.54 -6.06
CA ARG A 117 -7.85 15.70 -7.25
C ARG A 117 -7.63 16.46 -8.56
N LYS A 118 -7.96 17.75 -8.58
CA LYS A 118 -7.75 18.62 -9.75
C LYS A 118 -6.31 19.13 -9.88
N SER A 119 -5.55 19.19 -8.79
CA SER A 119 -4.18 19.70 -8.79
C SER A 119 -3.12 18.63 -9.03
N LEU A 120 -3.41 17.36 -8.73
CA LEU A 120 -2.48 16.23 -8.86
C LEU A 120 -2.42 15.68 -10.30
N ALA A 121 -1.31 15.05 -10.66
CA ALA A 121 -1.12 14.40 -11.96
C ALA A 121 -1.93 13.10 -12.11
N GLY A 122 -2.27 12.47 -10.99
CA GLY A 122 -3.14 11.31 -10.93
C GLY A 122 -3.45 10.97 -9.48
N VAL A 123 -4.60 10.33 -9.25
CA VAL A 123 -5.09 9.94 -7.93
C VAL A 123 -5.65 8.53 -7.96
N GLY A 124 -5.24 7.71 -6.99
CA GLY A 124 -5.84 6.42 -6.68
C GLY A 124 -6.47 6.44 -5.29
N ALA A 125 -7.58 5.74 -5.12
CA ALA A 125 -8.22 5.57 -3.82
C ALA A 125 -8.60 4.11 -3.62
N GLN A 126 -8.09 3.52 -2.54
CA GLN A 126 -8.41 2.17 -2.11
C GLN A 126 -9.26 2.20 -0.84
N TYR A 127 -10.28 1.36 -0.82
CA TYR A 127 -11.15 1.17 0.33
C TYR A 127 -11.16 -0.31 0.71
N ASP A 128 -10.75 -0.63 1.91
CA ASP A 128 -10.44 -1.98 2.38
C ASP A 128 -9.43 -2.69 1.44
N SER A 129 -9.80 -3.79 0.82
CA SER A 129 -8.89 -4.58 -0.02
C SER A 129 -8.93 -4.20 -1.52
N GLU A 130 -9.72 -3.19 -1.92
CA GLU A 130 -9.95 -2.89 -3.34
C GLU A 130 -9.69 -1.44 -3.70
N LEU A 131 -9.08 -1.22 -4.86
CA LEU A 131 -9.06 0.08 -5.50
C LEU A 131 -10.48 0.43 -5.99
N VAL A 132 -11.00 1.58 -5.56
CA VAL A 132 -12.37 2.04 -5.87
C VAL A 132 -12.40 3.21 -6.84
N TYR A 133 -11.32 3.94 -6.92
CA TYR A 133 -11.15 5.06 -7.84
C TYR A 133 -9.71 5.13 -8.33
N HIS A 134 -9.54 5.40 -9.62
CA HIS A 134 -8.24 5.64 -10.21
C HIS A 134 -8.36 6.58 -11.40
N ASN A 135 -7.52 7.58 -11.46
CA ASN A 135 -7.43 8.51 -12.59
C ASN A 135 -6.01 9.04 -12.76
N VAL A 136 -5.59 9.24 -13.99
CA VAL A 136 -4.35 9.92 -14.37
C VAL A 136 -4.66 10.96 -15.44
N ARG A 137 -4.00 12.11 -15.41
CA ARG A 137 -4.20 13.16 -16.40
C ARG A 137 -3.72 12.73 -17.78
N GLU A 138 -4.48 13.09 -18.80
CA GLU A 138 -4.18 12.74 -20.20
C GLU A 138 -2.78 13.21 -20.64
N GLU A 139 -2.36 14.42 -20.23
CA GLU A 139 -1.04 14.95 -20.55
C GLU A 139 0.12 14.17 -19.92
N VAL A 140 -0.11 13.49 -18.79
CA VAL A 140 0.87 12.61 -18.12
C VAL A 140 0.87 11.26 -18.79
N ALA A 141 -0.30 10.69 -19.04
CA ALA A 141 -0.43 9.42 -19.77
C ALA A 141 0.12 9.51 -21.19
N ALA A 142 -0.06 10.64 -21.88
CA ALA A 142 0.50 10.88 -23.23
C ALA A 142 2.03 10.88 -23.28
N GLN A 143 2.72 11.06 -22.15
CA GLN A 143 4.17 10.93 -22.03
C GLN A 143 4.62 9.47 -21.84
N GLY A 144 3.68 8.51 -21.86
CA GLY A 144 3.92 7.08 -21.63
C GLY A 144 4.01 6.70 -20.15
N VAL A 145 3.67 7.59 -19.23
CA VAL A 145 3.57 7.27 -17.80
C VAL A 145 2.39 6.34 -17.59
N ILE A 146 2.65 5.24 -16.91
CA ILE A 146 1.60 4.33 -16.41
C ILE A 146 1.42 4.60 -14.91
N TYR A 147 0.19 4.81 -14.52
CA TYR A 147 -0.26 4.76 -13.15
C TYR A 147 -1.57 3.98 -13.14
N SER A 148 -1.61 2.84 -12.48
CA SER A 148 -2.74 1.92 -12.51
C SER A 148 -2.85 1.12 -11.20
N ASP A 149 -3.93 0.36 -11.07
CA ASP A 149 -3.98 -0.74 -10.11
C ASP A 149 -2.95 -1.81 -10.48
N LEU A 150 -2.31 -2.38 -9.47
CA LEU A 150 -1.26 -3.39 -9.69
C LEU A 150 -1.82 -4.69 -10.28
N GLU A 151 -3.02 -5.08 -9.88
CA GLU A 151 -3.67 -6.33 -10.30
C GLU A 151 -4.05 -6.30 -11.77
N GLY A 152 -4.69 -5.23 -12.25
CA GLY A 152 -5.01 -5.05 -13.66
C GLY A 152 -3.77 -4.98 -14.54
N ALA A 153 -2.75 -4.27 -14.08
CA ALA A 153 -1.47 -4.24 -14.78
C ALA A 153 -0.79 -5.61 -14.84
N MET A 154 -0.85 -6.39 -13.76
CA MET A 154 -0.34 -7.77 -13.70
C MET A 154 -1.08 -8.70 -14.66
N ARG A 155 -2.38 -8.50 -14.88
CA ARG A 155 -3.18 -9.27 -15.84
C ARG A 155 -3.01 -8.82 -17.30
N GLY A 156 -2.21 -7.79 -17.56
CA GLY A 156 -1.95 -7.26 -18.90
C GLY A 156 -3.00 -6.28 -19.43
N GLU A 157 -3.90 -5.78 -18.60
CA GLU A 157 -4.97 -4.83 -19.00
C GLU A 157 -4.41 -3.50 -19.55
N TYR A 158 -3.19 -3.16 -19.18
CA TYR A 158 -2.46 -1.96 -19.65
C TYR A 158 -1.36 -2.28 -20.67
N GLY A 159 -1.19 -3.55 -21.03
CA GLY A 159 -0.21 -4.06 -21.99
C GLY A 159 0.69 -5.14 -21.41
N GLU A 160 1.04 -6.13 -22.25
CA GLU A 160 1.82 -7.31 -21.86
C GLU A 160 3.22 -6.96 -21.31
N GLN A 161 3.83 -5.89 -21.83
CA GLN A 161 5.13 -5.41 -21.36
C GLN A 161 5.11 -5.01 -19.88
N TYR A 162 3.99 -4.48 -19.38
CA TYR A 162 3.85 -4.09 -17.98
C TYR A 162 3.54 -5.30 -17.09
N ALA A 163 2.79 -6.26 -17.59
CA ALA A 163 2.59 -7.55 -16.90
C ALA A 163 3.92 -8.27 -16.69
N GLU A 164 4.77 -8.33 -17.73
CA GLU A 164 6.10 -8.93 -17.62
C GLU A 164 7.02 -8.11 -16.70
N MET A 165 6.93 -6.78 -16.73
CA MET A 165 7.67 -5.90 -15.82
C MET A 165 7.29 -6.18 -14.36
N ILE A 166 6.00 -6.32 -14.07
CA ILE A 166 5.53 -6.68 -12.73
C ILE A 166 6.04 -8.08 -12.36
N ARG A 167 5.92 -9.07 -13.22
CA ARG A 167 6.37 -10.43 -12.97
C ARG A 167 7.86 -10.51 -12.62
N THR A 168 8.67 -9.63 -13.18
CA THR A 168 10.13 -9.58 -12.95
C THR A 168 10.54 -8.74 -11.75
N HIS A 169 9.68 -7.84 -11.25
CA HIS A 169 9.99 -6.90 -10.15
C HIS A 169 9.22 -7.18 -8.86
N PHE A 170 8.03 -7.78 -8.94
CA PHE A 170 7.16 -8.03 -7.79
C PHE A 170 7.86 -8.90 -6.74
N MET A 171 7.93 -8.41 -5.51
CA MET A 171 8.59 -9.02 -4.36
C MET A 171 10.02 -9.50 -4.64
N LYS A 172 10.81 -8.66 -5.33
CA LYS A 172 12.23 -8.88 -5.59
C LYS A 172 13.15 -8.08 -4.68
N LEU A 173 12.70 -6.94 -4.20
CA LEU A 173 13.40 -6.16 -3.17
C LEU A 173 12.96 -6.59 -1.77
N VAL A 174 11.66 -6.76 -1.58
CA VAL A 174 11.08 -7.30 -0.35
C VAL A 174 10.62 -8.72 -0.63
N THR A 175 11.45 -9.72 -0.28
CA THR A 175 11.13 -11.12 -0.55
C THR A 175 10.28 -11.74 0.57
N PRO A 176 9.47 -12.78 0.30
CA PRO A 176 8.77 -13.50 1.36
C PRO A 176 9.72 -14.09 2.42
N GLY A 177 11.00 -14.25 2.09
CA GLY A 177 12.04 -14.75 3.00
C GLY A 177 12.61 -13.72 3.96
N ASP A 178 12.26 -12.43 3.85
CA ASP A 178 12.85 -11.38 4.67
C ASP A 178 12.38 -11.46 6.14
N HIS A 179 11.10 -11.65 6.37
CA HIS A 179 10.50 -11.85 7.68
C HIS A 179 9.04 -12.31 7.55
N LYS A 180 8.46 -12.76 8.65
CA LYS A 180 7.11 -13.35 8.69
C LYS A 180 6.03 -12.46 8.06
N PHE A 181 6.07 -11.13 8.24
CA PHE A 181 5.06 -10.21 7.67
C PHE A 181 5.27 -9.94 6.18
N ALA A 182 6.49 -10.06 5.66
CA ALA A 182 6.73 -10.06 4.21
C ALA A 182 6.19 -11.33 3.57
N ALA A 183 6.33 -12.48 4.25
CA ALA A 183 5.71 -13.72 3.81
C ALA A 183 4.17 -13.67 3.85
N LEU A 184 3.59 -13.11 4.94
CA LEU A 184 2.17 -12.85 5.06
C LEU A 184 1.67 -11.99 3.89
N HIS A 185 2.34 -10.86 3.66
CA HIS A 185 2.01 -9.97 2.55
C HIS A 185 1.98 -10.73 1.22
N GLY A 186 3.04 -11.48 0.91
CA GLY A 186 3.12 -12.26 -0.33
C GLY A 186 1.97 -13.28 -0.51
N ALA A 187 1.43 -13.81 0.59
CA ALA A 187 0.32 -14.76 0.55
C ALA A 187 -1.04 -14.11 0.32
N VAL A 188 -1.29 -12.90 0.89
CA VAL A 188 -2.63 -12.31 0.96
C VAL A 188 -2.75 -10.90 0.37
N TRP A 189 -1.70 -10.37 -0.27
CA TRP A 189 -1.73 -9.01 -0.80
C TRP A 189 -2.94 -8.76 -1.71
N SER A 190 -3.44 -7.54 -1.66
CA SER A 190 -4.56 -7.08 -2.48
C SER A 190 -4.56 -5.57 -2.61
N GLY A 191 -4.88 -5.08 -3.82
CA GLY A 191 -4.83 -3.65 -4.12
C GLY A 191 -3.41 -3.11 -4.22
N GLY A 192 -3.29 -1.80 -4.15
CA GLY A 192 -2.05 -1.08 -4.33
C GLY A 192 -1.88 -0.50 -5.72
N SER A 193 -0.68 0.02 -5.98
CA SER A 193 -0.41 0.85 -7.16
C SER A 193 0.75 0.33 -7.98
N PHE A 194 0.60 0.34 -9.30
CA PHE A 194 1.71 0.21 -10.25
C PHE A 194 1.99 1.54 -10.91
N VAL A 195 3.24 2.00 -10.84
CA VAL A 195 3.70 3.20 -11.54
C VAL A 195 4.94 2.90 -12.37
N TYR A 196 4.91 3.27 -13.63
CA TYR A 196 6.08 3.28 -14.50
C TYR A 196 6.27 4.66 -15.12
N VAL A 197 7.44 5.24 -14.93
CA VAL A 197 7.82 6.50 -15.54
C VAL A 197 8.92 6.23 -16.57
N PRO A 198 8.65 6.44 -17.89
CA PRO A 198 9.60 6.13 -18.95
C PRO A 198 10.88 6.97 -18.88
N LYS A 199 11.94 6.48 -19.53
CA LYS A 199 13.24 7.12 -19.62
C LYS A 199 13.13 8.60 -20.02
N GLY A 200 13.75 9.46 -19.20
CA GLY A 200 13.87 10.91 -19.42
C GLY A 200 12.58 11.70 -19.19
N VAL A 201 11.50 11.06 -18.76
CA VAL A 201 10.22 11.75 -18.46
C VAL A 201 10.26 12.35 -17.06
N SER A 202 9.89 13.63 -16.95
CA SER A 202 9.75 14.32 -15.67
C SER A 202 8.27 14.54 -15.33
N VAL A 203 7.78 13.90 -14.28
CA VAL A 203 6.43 14.13 -13.75
C VAL A 203 6.51 15.21 -12.69
N GLU A 204 6.23 16.46 -13.07
CA GLU A 204 6.41 17.63 -12.21
C GLU A 204 5.37 17.71 -11.09
N ILE A 205 4.14 17.30 -11.39
CA ILE A 205 3.03 17.30 -10.44
C ILE A 205 2.93 15.91 -9.80
N PRO A 206 2.79 15.80 -8.47
CA PRO A 206 2.75 14.49 -7.81
C PRO A 206 1.63 13.57 -8.29
N LEU A 207 1.89 12.26 -8.29
CA LEU A 207 0.88 11.21 -8.25
C LEU A 207 0.56 10.89 -6.79
N GLN A 208 -0.68 10.50 -6.50
CA GLN A 208 -1.09 10.17 -5.13
C GLN A 208 -1.96 8.91 -5.09
N SER A 209 -1.67 8.03 -4.13
CA SER A 209 -2.58 6.97 -3.68
C SER A 209 -3.07 7.24 -2.26
N TYR A 210 -4.31 6.88 -1.98
CA TYR A 210 -4.85 6.93 -0.64
C TYR A 210 -5.51 5.59 -0.27
N PHE A 211 -5.18 5.08 0.91
CA PHE A 211 -5.64 3.80 1.42
C PHE A 211 -6.47 4.00 2.70
N ARG A 212 -7.71 3.51 2.69
CA ARG A 212 -8.60 3.53 3.84
C ARG A 212 -9.01 2.13 4.23
N LEU A 213 -8.61 1.67 5.41
CA LEU A 213 -9.14 0.44 6.01
C LEU A 213 -10.37 0.80 6.86
N ASN A 214 -11.55 0.39 6.43
CA ASN A 214 -12.81 0.65 7.14
C ASN A 214 -13.37 -0.59 7.86
N ALA A 215 -12.98 -1.79 7.48
CA ALA A 215 -13.49 -3.03 8.07
C ALA A 215 -12.85 -3.31 9.44
N PRO A 216 -13.66 -3.53 10.52
CA PRO A 216 -13.13 -3.90 11.84
C PRO A 216 -12.55 -5.31 11.82
N GLY A 217 -11.43 -5.52 12.52
CA GLY A 217 -10.75 -6.82 12.59
C GLY A 217 -10.14 -7.27 11.26
N ALA A 218 -10.02 -6.38 10.28
CA ALA A 218 -9.42 -6.69 8.99
C ALA A 218 -7.96 -6.23 8.92
N GLY A 219 -7.24 -6.83 7.96
CA GLY A 219 -5.93 -6.40 7.51
C GLY A 219 -6.01 -5.68 6.17
N GLN A 220 -5.04 -4.80 5.93
CA GLN A 220 -4.79 -4.15 4.65
C GLN A 220 -3.37 -4.51 4.19
N PHE A 221 -3.25 -5.00 2.95
CA PHE A 221 -2.04 -5.63 2.41
C PHE A 221 -1.75 -5.12 1.00
N GLU A 222 -1.83 -3.83 0.80
CA GLU A 222 -1.57 -3.21 -0.50
C GLU A 222 -0.11 -3.33 -0.93
N HIS A 223 0.12 -3.50 -2.23
CA HIS A 223 1.45 -3.56 -2.83
C HIS A 223 1.68 -2.37 -3.77
N THR A 224 2.60 -1.50 -3.41
CA THR A 224 3.01 -0.38 -4.28
C THR A 224 4.32 -0.74 -4.99
N LEU A 225 4.27 -0.81 -6.32
CA LEU A 225 5.44 -1.03 -7.18
C LEU A 225 5.66 0.18 -8.07
N ILE A 226 6.80 0.85 -7.89
CA ILE A 226 7.15 2.04 -8.68
C ILE A 226 8.49 1.82 -9.39
N ILE A 227 8.51 2.04 -10.70
CA ILE A 227 9.70 2.00 -11.53
C ILE A 227 9.88 3.35 -12.20
N VAL A 228 10.95 4.05 -11.85
CA VAL A 228 11.35 5.33 -12.46
C VAL A 228 12.59 5.06 -13.29
N ASP A 229 12.45 5.08 -14.62
CA ASP A 229 13.48 4.69 -15.56
C ASP A 229 14.60 5.74 -15.67
N GLU A 230 15.65 5.46 -16.43
CA GLU A 230 16.85 6.29 -16.55
C GLU A 230 16.54 7.75 -16.85
N GLY A 231 17.08 8.66 -16.02
CA GLY A 231 16.93 10.11 -16.16
C GLY A 231 15.51 10.64 -15.93
N ALA A 232 14.58 9.79 -15.48
CA ALA A 232 13.20 10.19 -15.19
C ALA A 232 13.05 10.75 -13.77
N SER A 233 11.96 11.43 -13.49
CA SER A 233 11.66 11.95 -12.16
C SER A 233 10.19 11.84 -11.78
N LEU A 234 9.94 11.53 -10.50
CA LEU A 234 8.60 11.40 -9.92
C LEU A 234 8.58 11.85 -8.46
N HIS A 235 7.50 12.51 -8.07
CA HIS A 235 7.07 12.59 -6.68
C HIS A 235 5.78 11.78 -6.50
N PHE A 236 5.82 10.77 -5.66
CA PHE A 236 4.67 9.94 -5.29
C PHE A 236 4.28 10.20 -3.85
N ILE A 237 2.98 10.38 -3.60
CA ILE A 237 2.43 10.62 -2.25
C ILE A 237 1.51 9.46 -1.90
N GLU A 238 1.71 8.88 -0.73
CA GLU A 238 0.86 7.83 -0.20
C GLU A 238 0.24 8.27 1.12
N GLY A 239 -1.08 8.16 1.21
CA GLY A 239 -1.83 8.42 2.43
C GLY A 239 -2.52 7.16 2.92
N CYS A 240 -2.43 6.87 4.23
CA CYS A 240 -3.08 5.71 4.83
C CYS A 240 -3.85 6.12 6.08
N SER A 241 -5.04 5.54 6.28
CA SER A 241 -5.79 5.76 7.52
C SER A 241 -6.73 4.61 7.87
N ALA A 242 -7.06 4.52 9.16
CA ALA A 242 -8.13 3.66 9.67
C ALA A 242 -8.87 4.34 10.83
N PRO A 243 -10.19 4.12 10.98
CA PRO A 243 -10.95 4.58 12.12
C PRO A 243 -10.61 3.77 13.37
N LYS A 244 -11.07 4.25 14.52
CA LYS A 244 -10.91 3.53 15.78
C LYS A 244 -11.94 2.42 15.93
N TYR A 245 -11.46 1.20 16.22
CA TYR A 245 -12.28 0.04 16.61
C TYR A 245 -11.87 -0.47 17.99
N ASN A 246 -12.70 -1.36 18.57
CA ASN A 246 -12.40 -2.05 19.82
C ASN A 246 -11.72 -3.43 19.60
N VAL A 247 -11.22 -3.64 18.41
CA VAL A 247 -10.54 -4.86 17.96
C VAL A 247 -9.26 -4.48 17.24
N ALA A 248 -8.28 -5.37 17.20
CA ALA A 248 -7.05 -5.16 16.44
C ALA A 248 -7.33 -5.08 14.94
N ASN A 249 -6.64 -4.18 14.28
CA ASN A 249 -6.51 -4.13 12.83
C ASN A 249 -5.02 -4.25 12.46
N LEU A 250 -4.74 -4.77 11.29
CA LEU A 250 -3.39 -4.98 10.79
C LEU A 250 -3.17 -4.23 9.48
N HIS A 251 -2.05 -3.53 9.38
CA HIS A 251 -1.52 -3.04 8.10
C HIS A 251 -0.16 -3.68 7.87
N ALA A 252 -0.05 -4.48 6.82
CA ALA A 252 1.20 -5.10 6.41
C ALA A 252 1.38 -4.91 4.89
N GLY A 253 1.41 -3.67 4.46
CA GLY A 253 1.67 -3.26 3.09
C GLY A 253 3.13 -3.50 2.68
N CYS A 254 3.39 -3.48 1.39
CA CYS A 254 4.72 -3.62 0.82
C CYS A 254 4.94 -2.55 -0.26
N VAL A 255 6.10 -1.90 -0.19
CA VAL A 255 6.50 -0.88 -1.17
C VAL A 255 7.86 -1.24 -1.77
N GLU A 256 7.90 -1.39 -3.08
CA GLU A 256 9.12 -1.67 -3.85
C GLU A 256 9.35 -0.57 -4.88
N LEU A 257 10.49 0.10 -4.78
CA LEU A 257 10.85 1.26 -5.60
C LEU A 257 12.14 0.99 -6.37
N PHE A 258 12.08 1.12 -7.68
CA PHE A 258 13.23 0.97 -8.57
C PHE A 258 13.55 2.32 -9.20
N VAL A 259 14.71 2.87 -8.86
CA VAL A 259 15.19 4.17 -9.35
C VAL A 259 16.34 3.93 -10.32
N GLY A 260 16.13 4.23 -11.58
CA GLY A 260 17.06 4.04 -12.68
C GLY A 260 18.27 4.96 -12.60
N LYS A 261 19.20 4.80 -13.54
CA LYS A 261 20.40 5.63 -13.66
C LYS A 261 20.04 7.11 -13.82
N ASN A 262 20.62 7.99 -12.99
CA ASN A 262 20.36 9.43 -12.96
C ASN A 262 18.86 9.79 -12.77
N ALA A 263 18.03 8.86 -12.33
CA ALA A 263 16.63 9.12 -12.06
C ALA A 263 16.42 9.68 -10.64
N LYS A 264 15.27 10.31 -10.42
CA LYS A 264 14.91 10.86 -9.10
C LYS A 264 13.51 10.42 -8.68
N LEU A 265 13.41 9.84 -7.48
CA LEU A 265 12.13 9.53 -6.85
C LEU A 265 12.05 10.16 -5.47
N ARG A 266 11.01 10.98 -5.23
CA ARG A 266 10.56 11.34 -3.88
C ARG A 266 9.33 10.51 -3.55
N TYR A 267 9.38 9.79 -2.44
CA TYR A 267 8.26 9.03 -1.91
C TYR A 267 7.84 9.59 -0.57
N SER A 268 6.65 10.18 -0.51
CA SER A 268 6.10 10.79 0.69
C SER A 268 4.96 9.94 1.23
N THR A 269 5.01 9.59 2.52
CA THR A 269 3.95 8.82 3.18
C THR A 269 3.39 9.59 4.36
N ILE A 270 2.06 9.68 4.44
CA ILE A 270 1.35 10.20 5.61
C ILE A 270 0.41 9.11 6.11
N GLU A 271 0.73 8.54 7.25
CA GLU A 271 -0.04 7.48 7.90
C GLU A 271 -0.75 8.03 9.13
N ASN A 272 -2.07 7.88 9.19
CA ASN A 272 -2.89 8.33 10.33
C ASN A 272 -3.76 7.17 10.84
N TRP A 273 -3.14 6.33 11.66
CA TRP A 273 -3.71 5.11 12.18
C TRP A 273 -4.38 5.33 13.54
N SER A 274 -5.42 4.57 13.82
CA SER A 274 -5.98 4.47 15.17
C SER A 274 -5.07 3.68 16.11
N LYS A 275 -5.26 3.86 17.43
CA LYS A 275 -4.43 3.20 18.47
C LYS A 275 -4.64 1.67 18.60
N ASN A 276 -5.48 1.07 17.79
CA ASN A 276 -5.67 -0.39 17.72
C ASN A 276 -5.01 -1.02 16.48
N MET A 277 -4.30 -0.22 15.68
CA MET A 277 -3.64 -0.66 14.47
C MET A 277 -2.23 -1.20 14.74
N TYR A 278 -1.94 -2.38 14.24
CA TYR A 278 -0.58 -2.89 14.07
C TYR A 278 -0.10 -2.51 12.66
N ASN A 279 0.85 -1.59 12.58
CA ASN A 279 1.38 -1.07 11.33
C ASN A 279 2.76 -1.70 11.05
N LEU A 280 2.77 -2.82 10.31
CA LEU A 280 3.94 -3.66 10.07
C LEU A 280 4.36 -3.59 8.59
N ASN A 281 4.51 -2.38 8.09
CA ASN A 281 4.78 -2.09 6.69
C ASN A 281 6.25 -2.25 6.31
N THR A 282 6.54 -2.78 5.11
CA THR A 282 7.90 -2.98 4.62
C THR A 282 8.12 -2.16 3.35
N LYS A 283 9.12 -1.26 3.37
CA LYS A 283 9.44 -0.37 2.25
C LYS A 283 10.89 -0.54 1.83
N ARG A 284 11.15 -0.75 0.53
CA ARG A 284 12.51 -0.90 0.02
C ARG A 284 12.67 -0.24 -1.35
N ALA A 285 13.79 0.46 -1.51
CA ALA A 285 14.18 1.05 -2.79
C ALA A 285 15.52 0.49 -3.28
N GLN A 286 15.67 0.31 -4.58
CA GLN A 286 16.93 0.04 -5.24
C GLN A 286 17.29 1.23 -6.12
N ILE A 287 18.52 1.75 -5.98
CA ILE A 287 18.98 2.94 -6.66
C ILE A 287 20.17 2.58 -7.56
N ALA A 288 20.04 2.88 -8.84
CA ALA A 288 21.12 2.73 -9.81
C ALA A 288 22.10 3.92 -9.78
N GLU A 289 23.18 3.86 -10.56
CA GLU A 289 24.22 4.88 -10.66
C GLU A 289 23.64 6.30 -10.83
N GLY A 290 24.08 7.23 -10.00
CA GLY A 290 23.65 8.64 -10.02
C GLY A 290 22.16 8.86 -9.70
N GLY A 291 21.43 7.82 -9.32
CA GLY A 291 20.02 7.92 -8.95
C GLY A 291 19.84 8.56 -7.57
N VAL A 292 18.70 9.19 -7.34
CA VAL A 292 18.36 9.87 -6.09
C VAL A 292 17.03 9.36 -5.53
N MET A 293 17.03 8.95 -4.26
CA MET A 293 15.83 8.59 -3.51
C MET A 293 15.62 9.50 -2.32
N GLU A 294 14.45 10.11 -2.22
CA GLU A 294 14.06 10.93 -1.07
C GLU A 294 12.87 10.27 -0.36
N TRP A 295 13.09 9.81 0.88
CA TRP A 295 12.04 9.33 1.77
C TRP A 295 11.52 10.46 2.65
N VAL A 296 10.19 10.68 2.65
CA VAL A 296 9.52 11.63 3.55
C VAL A 296 8.37 10.89 4.22
N SER A 297 8.42 10.69 5.53
CA SER A 297 7.41 9.91 6.23
C SER A 297 6.91 10.61 7.49
N GLY A 298 5.59 10.67 7.64
CA GLY A 298 4.91 11.05 8.87
C GLY A 298 3.95 9.91 9.28
N SER A 299 4.21 9.27 10.42
CA SER A 299 3.35 8.22 10.95
C SER A 299 2.77 8.67 12.29
N PHE A 300 1.46 8.65 12.39
CA PHE A 300 0.68 9.07 13.55
C PHE A 300 -0.23 7.95 14.03
N GLY A 301 -0.35 7.80 15.35
CA GLY A 301 -1.18 6.76 15.96
C GLY A 301 -0.46 5.42 16.01
N SER A 302 -1.19 4.35 15.67
CA SER A 302 -0.84 2.94 15.81
C SER A 302 -0.77 2.46 17.26
N HIS A 303 -0.98 1.17 17.46
CA HIS A 303 -0.61 0.46 18.69
C HIS A 303 0.88 0.11 18.67
N VAL A 304 1.31 -0.54 17.59
CA VAL A 304 2.70 -0.84 17.28
C VAL A 304 3.00 -0.48 15.84
N SER A 305 4.18 0.07 15.58
CA SER A 305 4.67 0.35 14.22
C SER A 305 6.05 -0.24 14.00
N TYR A 306 6.21 -1.02 12.94
CA TYR A 306 7.49 -1.44 12.38
C TYR A 306 7.71 -0.65 11.08
N LEU A 307 8.51 0.41 11.17
CA LEU A 307 8.81 1.29 10.03
C LEU A 307 10.33 1.34 9.82
N TYR A 308 10.78 0.72 8.76
CA TYR A 308 12.21 0.64 8.43
C TYR A 308 12.42 0.71 6.92
N PRO A 309 12.19 1.89 6.31
CA PRO A 309 12.48 2.05 4.89
C PRO A 309 13.98 1.79 4.65
N MET A 310 14.28 0.97 3.66
CA MET A 310 15.66 0.61 3.31
C MET A 310 15.97 1.00 1.86
N THR A 311 17.18 1.51 1.65
CA THR A 311 17.69 1.85 0.32
C THR A 311 18.90 0.99 -0.01
N VAL A 312 18.84 0.29 -1.14
CA VAL A 312 19.93 -0.52 -1.68
C VAL A 312 20.64 0.26 -2.77
N LEU A 313 21.84 0.71 -2.52
CA LEU A 313 22.68 1.46 -3.47
C LEU A 313 23.40 0.47 -4.40
N LYS A 314 23.14 0.54 -5.70
CA LYS A 314 23.64 -0.43 -6.71
C LYS A 314 24.69 0.17 -7.66
N GLY A 315 24.93 1.45 -7.60
CA GLY A 315 25.88 2.12 -8.49
C GLY A 315 26.62 3.27 -7.81
N ASP A 316 27.63 3.78 -8.49
CA ASP A 316 28.41 4.91 -8.02
C ASP A 316 27.52 6.18 -7.93
N ASN A 317 27.75 6.99 -6.91
CA ASN A 317 26.99 8.23 -6.66
C ASN A 317 25.46 8.04 -6.47
N SER A 318 25.02 6.84 -6.14
CA SER A 318 23.62 6.58 -5.79
C SER A 318 23.32 6.87 -4.31
#